data_008e7b546ceba6d26272b94d17a570fe
#
_entry.id   008e7b546ceba6d26272b94d17a570fe
#
_cell.length_a   1.000
_cell.length_b   1.000
_cell.length_c   1.000
_cell.angle_alpha   90.00
_cell.angle_beta   90.00
_cell.angle_gamma   90.00
#
_symmetry.space_group_name_H-M   'P 1'
#
loop_
_entity.id
_entity.type
_entity.pdbx_description
1 polymer ?
#
loop_
_entity_poly.entity_id
_entity_poly.type
_entity_poly.pdbx_seq_one_letter_code
_entity_poly.pdbx_strand_id
1 'polypeptide(L)'
;MVVKSILKYPDESTMDDSAAQAVQGDHPMNGLPVTIGEVKDSKQLYQFIHLPAAIHKDHFNWVPPIYMDEKEFFNPSKNKCFQACDTILLLAYKGKEVVGRIMGIIHHQYNTDHKEKKGRFAFFETWNDPQVAKALLDAIEDWARGHGMERVIGPLAFSDKDPQGLLIEGFDEPAVIASNCNFPYQVDLLEKDGYSKEMDLVVYQIKIPNPIPEFYLKIQERAIRLNAGLQVLEFTSRRKVKPYIHPVLHLLNRTFTEIFGFVPFSEAEMDDFANRYLFLINPRFIKIVVNGQNEVLAFVIGMGHIGEGIQKTKGKLFPFGIFHILRSAKKSKQLNLLLGAIDPDYRGKGLDVMMGVKMLESAIAQGKMTLDSHLELEYNTKVRSEMEKLGGEVYKRFRIFGKNLKE
;
A
#
# COMPACT_ATOMS: atom_id res chain seq x y z
N MET A 1 -3.06 -47.34 5.19
CA MET A 1 -1.80 -47.46 5.94
C MET A 1 -0.76 -46.64 5.20
N VAL A 2 -0.14 -45.65 5.88
CA VAL A 2 1.01 -44.84 5.45
C VAL A 2 0.74 -43.85 4.33
N VAL A 3 0.41 -42.61 4.64
CA VAL A 3 1.22 -41.36 4.54
C VAL A 3 0.55 -40.30 5.41
N LYS A 4 0.88 -40.26 6.69
CA LYS A 4 0.77 -39.15 7.61
C LYS A 4 2.19 -38.85 8.06
N SER A 5 2.82 -37.83 7.54
CA SER A 5 3.85 -37.03 8.20
C SER A 5 4.50 -36.11 7.16
N ILE A 6 4.46 -34.90 7.46
CA ILE A 6 5.35 -33.77 7.16
C ILE A 6 4.47 -32.54 6.87
N LEU A 7 4.00 -31.96 7.97
CA LEU A 7 3.76 -30.55 8.21
C LEU A 7 3.37 -30.44 9.70
N LYS A 8 4.36 -30.53 10.58
CA LYS A 8 4.23 -30.08 11.96
C LYS A 8 4.41 -28.56 11.96
N TYR A 9 3.33 -27.85 12.21
CA TYR A 9 3.40 -26.52 12.79
C TYR A 9 3.89 -26.68 14.24
N PRO A 10 4.78 -25.81 14.74
CA PRO A 10 5.15 -25.83 16.16
C PRO A 10 3.92 -25.50 17.01
N ASP A 11 3.83 -26.18 18.15
CA ASP A 11 2.79 -26.03 19.16
C ASP A 11 2.86 -24.62 19.77
N GLU A 12 1.71 -23.94 19.89
CA GLU A 12 1.58 -22.54 20.37
C GLU A 12 1.99 -22.32 21.84
N SER A 13 2.52 -23.35 22.55
CA SER A 13 2.85 -23.25 23.96
C SER A 13 4.31 -22.97 24.29
N THR A 14 5.19 -22.74 23.30
CA THR A 14 6.63 -22.47 23.51
C THR A 14 7.20 -21.40 22.55
N MET A 15 6.47 -20.36 22.23
CA MET A 15 7.09 -19.17 21.67
C MET A 15 7.64 -18.33 22.80
N ASP A 16 8.92 -18.52 23.05
CA ASP A 16 9.76 -17.74 23.93
C ASP A 16 9.82 -16.30 23.41
N ASP A 17 9.54 -15.30 24.26
CA ASP A 17 9.65 -13.87 23.98
C ASP A 17 11.06 -13.41 23.53
N SER A 18 12.00 -14.33 23.45
CA SER A 18 13.38 -14.08 22.99
C SER A 18 13.50 -13.92 21.46
N ALA A 19 12.53 -14.37 20.65
CA ALA A 19 12.58 -14.22 19.20
C ALA A 19 12.32 -12.78 18.72
N ALA A 20 11.59 -11.97 19.51
CA ALA A 20 11.36 -10.55 19.23
C ALA A 20 12.59 -9.67 19.54
N GLN A 21 13.56 -10.17 20.30
CA GLN A 21 14.79 -9.45 20.68
C GLN A 21 15.98 -9.70 19.75
N ALA A 22 15.92 -10.64 18.82
CA ALA A 22 17.09 -11.09 18.05
C ALA A 22 17.39 -10.29 16.77
N VAL A 23 16.72 -9.16 16.48
CA VAL A 23 16.99 -8.29 15.31
C VAL A 23 17.36 -6.86 15.73
N GLN A 24 17.97 -6.71 16.90
CA GLN A 24 18.65 -5.46 17.29
C GLN A 24 20.15 -5.53 16.91
N GLY A 25 20.44 -5.56 15.62
CA GLY A 25 21.80 -5.35 15.16
C GLY A 25 22.16 -3.86 15.33
N ASP A 26 22.91 -3.52 16.38
CA ASP A 26 23.60 -2.24 16.44
C ASP A 26 24.44 -2.07 15.18
N HIS A 27 24.23 -0.98 14.45
CA HIS A 27 25.07 -0.69 13.29
C HIS A 27 26.52 -0.49 13.75
N PRO A 28 27.55 -1.10 13.10
CA PRO A 28 28.94 -1.07 13.54
C PRO A 28 29.57 0.32 13.64
N MET A 29 28.86 1.38 13.27
CA MET A 29 29.29 2.78 13.23
C MET A 29 28.80 3.62 14.43
N ASN A 30 28.54 3.00 15.58
CA ASN A 30 28.17 3.73 16.79
C ASN A 30 29.31 4.69 17.22
N GLY A 31 28.92 5.96 17.53
CA GLY A 31 29.86 6.99 17.99
C GLY A 31 30.38 7.96 16.94
N LEU A 32 30.17 7.72 15.65
CA LEU A 32 30.50 8.70 14.60
C LEU A 32 29.40 9.77 14.49
N PRO A 33 29.77 11.05 14.21
CA PRO A 33 28.78 12.11 13.98
C PRO A 33 27.94 11.81 12.73
N VAL A 34 26.65 12.15 12.82
CA VAL A 34 25.71 12.05 11.72
C VAL A 34 25.77 13.32 10.87
N THR A 35 25.86 13.17 9.56
CA THR A 35 25.75 14.29 8.60
C THR A 35 24.61 14.00 7.62
N ILE A 36 23.85 15.05 7.27
CA ILE A 36 22.77 14.96 6.30
C ILE A 36 23.23 15.55 4.96
N GLY A 37 22.96 14.82 3.89
CA GLY A 37 23.23 15.25 2.52
C GLY A 37 22.04 15.08 1.62
N GLU A 38 21.79 16.07 0.77
CA GLU A 38 20.79 15.99 -0.28
C GLU A 38 21.27 15.09 -1.43
N VAL A 39 20.34 14.30 -1.98
CA VAL A 39 20.61 13.46 -3.16
C VAL A 39 20.70 14.34 -4.40
N LYS A 40 21.89 14.42 -5.00
CA LYS A 40 22.20 15.30 -6.14
C LYS A 40 22.63 14.56 -7.41
N ASP A 41 23.01 13.30 -7.29
CA ASP A 41 23.51 12.51 -8.41
C ASP A 41 22.93 11.09 -8.44
N SER A 42 23.18 10.38 -9.53
CA SER A 42 22.68 9.03 -9.76
C SER A 42 23.25 7.99 -8.80
N LYS A 43 24.46 8.22 -8.25
CA LYS A 43 25.08 7.32 -7.27
C LYS A 43 24.38 7.45 -5.93
N GLN A 44 24.10 8.67 -5.48
CA GLN A 44 23.36 8.95 -4.27
C GLN A 44 21.91 8.46 -4.39
N LEU A 45 21.27 8.66 -5.55
CA LEU A 45 19.94 8.11 -5.81
C LEU A 45 19.93 6.58 -5.76
N TYR A 46 20.95 5.92 -6.31
CA TYR A 46 21.10 4.48 -6.18
C TYR A 46 21.21 4.05 -4.71
N GLN A 47 22.02 4.77 -3.91
CA GLN A 47 22.13 4.50 -2.47
C GLN A 47 20.80 4.70 -1.75
N PHE A 48 20.06 5.77 -2.08
CA PHE A 48 18.74 6.05 -1.54
C PHE A 48 17.75 4.90 -1.82
N ILE A 49 17.67 4.45 -3.06
CA ILE A 49 16.74 3.37 -3.48
C ILE A 49 17.12 2.02 -2.84
N HIS A 50 18.41 1.73 -2.69
CA HIS A 50 18.87 0.40 -2.28
C HIS A 50 19.17 0.27 -0.78
N LEU A 51 19.15 1.35 0.01
CA LEU A 51 19.39 1.31 1.45
C LEU A 51 18.45 0.32 2.19
N PRO A 52 17.13 0.25 1.90
CA PRO A 52 16.25 -0.70 2.58
C PRO A 52 16.68 -2.15 2.42
N ALA A 53 17.27 -2.53 1.29
CA ALA A 53 17.76 -3.90 1.09
C ALA A 53 18.89 -4.28 2.04
N ALA A 54 19.64 -3.31 2.57
CA ALA A 54 20.66 -3.55 3.58
C ALA A 54 20.04 -3.63 4.98
N ILE A 55 19.12 -2.72 5.31
CA ILE A 55 18.43 -2.66 6.60
C ILE A 55 17.57 -3.91 6.82
N HIS A 56 16.82 -4.31 5.79
CA HIS A 56 15.88 -5.45 5.84
C HIS A 56 16.48 -6.77 5.37
N LYS A 57 17.81 -6.92 5.35
CA LYS A 57 18.49 -8.12 4.83
C LYS A 57 17.97 -9.42 5.46
N ASP A 58 17.74 -9.40 6.76
CA ASP A 58 17.29 -10.56 7.55
C ASP A 58 15.84 -10.44 8.00
N HIS A 59 15.07 -9.50 7.43
CA HIS A 59 13.67 -9.29 7.73
C HIS A 59 12.78 -10.18 6.84
N PHE A 60 12.33 -11.29 7.37
CA PHE A 60 11.60 -12.34 6.64
C PHE A 60 10.37 -11.84 5.89
N ASN A 61 9.60 -10.94 6.50
CA ASN A 61 8.34 -10.42 5.94
C ASN A 61 8.53 -9.26 4.96
N TRP A 62 9.76 -8.75 4.84
CA TRP A 62 10.04 -7.64 3.94
C TRP A 62 10.00 -8.09 2.47
N VAL A 63 9.28 -7.33 1.66
CA VAL A 63 9.22 -7.49 0.21
C VAL A 63 9.94 -6.31 -0.43
N PRO A 64 11.05 -6.54 -1.14
CA PRO A 64 11.75 -5.44 -1.80
C PRO A 64 10.86 -4.76 -2.83
N PRO A 65 11.03 -3.47 -3.08
CA PRO A 65 10.33 -2.81 -4.17
C PRO A 65 10.76 -3.40 -5.53
N ILE A 66 9.94 -3.19 -6.55
CA ILE A 66 10.35 -3.45 -7.93
C ILE A 66 11.29 -2.31 -8.33
N TYR A 67 12.60 -2.55 -8.34
CA TYR A 67 13.60 -1.50 -8.53
C TYR A 67 13.49 -0.73 -9.86
N MET A 68 12.87 -1.31 -10.87
CA MET A 68 12.59 -0.58 -12.11
C MET A 68 11.53 0.50 -11.87
N ASP A 69 10.48 0.18 -11.10
CA ASP A 69 9.43 1.13 -10.75
C ASP A 69 9.94 2.22 -9.81
N GLU A 70 10.81 1.86 -8.83
CA GLU A 70 11.45 2.85 -7.94
C GLU A 70 12.29 3.88 -8.72
N LYS A 71 13.05 3.42 -9.71
CA LYS A 71 13.84 4.33 -10.57
C LYS A 71 12.97 5.29 -11.37
N GLU A 72 11.80 4.85 -11.79
CA GLU A 72 10.83 5.72 -12.47
C GLU A 72 10.12 6.65 -11.49
N PHE A 73 9.77 6.15 -10.32
CA PHE A 73 9.14 6.93 -9.26
C PHE A 73 9.99 8.13 -8.84
N PHE A 74 11.30 7.94 -8.63
CA PHE A 74 12.23 9.00 -8.22
C PHE A 74 12.80 9.80 -9.39
N ASN A 75 12.32 9.63 -10.61
CA ASN A 75 12.76 10.39 -11.78
C ASN A 75 11.79 11.53 -12.09
N PRO A 76 12.15 12.81 -11.82
CA PRO A 76 11.24 13.95 -12.07
C PRO A 76 10.81 14.14 -13.53
N SER A 77 11.58 13.60 -14.49
CA SER A 77 11.22 13.67 -15.91
C SER A 77 10.15 12.63 -16.29
N LYS A 78 9.99 11.56 -15.51
CA LYS A 78 9.02 10.51 -15.75
C LYS A 78 7.82 10.60 -14.82
N ASN A 79 8.04 10.88 -13.54
CA ASN A 79 6.98 10.99 -12.55
C ASN A 79 6.46 12.44 -12.48
N LYS A 80 5.25 12.63 -12.99
CA LYS A 80 4.61 13.95 -13.09
C LYS A 80 4.23 14.56 -11.75
N CYS A 81 4.12 13.75 -10.69
CA CYS A 81 3.84 14.23 -9.34
C CYS A 81 4.87 15.27 -8.86
N PHE A 82 6.12 15.19 -9.34
CA PHE A 82 7.15 16.18 -9.03
C PHE A 82 6.81 17.60 -9.53
N GLN A 83 5.96 17.73 -10.54
CA GLN A 83 5.57 19.06 -11.08
C GLN A 83 4.59 19.79 -10.16
N ALA A 84 3.85 19.06 -9.32
CA ALA A 84 2.86 19.60 -8.39
C ALA A 84 3.40 19.76 -6.97
N CYS A 85 4.66 19.40 -6.72
CA CYS A 85 5.25 19.31 -5.39
C CYS A 85 6.63 19.93 -5.33
N ASP A 86 6.95 20.58 -4.20
CA ASP A 86 8.35 20.72 -3.79
C ASP A 86 8.80 19.45 -3.13
N THR A 87 10.02 19.01 -3.42
CA THR A 87 10.55 17.74 -2.91
C THR A 87 12.01 17.86 -2.53
N ILE A 88 12.41 17.09 -1.51
CA ILE A 88 13.80 16.92 -1.11
C ILE A 88 14.05 15.45 -0.77
N LEU A 89 15.15 14.88 -1.26
CA LEU A 89 15.61 13.54 -0.91
C LEU A 89 16.88 13.69 -0.07
N LEU A 90 16.87 13.12 1.13
CA LEU A 90 17.97 13.22 2.07
C LEU A 90 18.55 11.85 2.43
N LEU A 91 19.87 11.79 2.53
CA LEU A 91 20.63 10.67 3.06
C LEU A 91 21.35 11.08 4.33
N ALA A 92 21.30 10.23 5.34
CA ALA A 92 22.13 10.35 6.54
C ALA A 92 23.40 9.51 6.39
N TYR A 93 24.52 10.08 6.79
CA TYR A 93 25.84 9.44 6.72
C TYR A 93 26.48 9.37 8.10
N LYS A 94 27.17 8.27 8.38
CA LYS A 94 28.20 8.14 9.40
C LYS A 94 29.53 7.86 8.72
N GLY A 95 30.44 8.83 8.74
CA GLY A 95 31.65 8.78 7.90
C GLY A 95 31.29 8.76 6.41
N LYS A 96 31.58 7.64 5.73
CA LYS A 96 31.28 7.46 4.30
C LYS A 96 30.08 6.55 4.03
N GLU A 97 29.51 5.96 5.07
CA GLU A 97 28.40 5.00 4.94
C GLU A 97 27.05 5.69 5.04
N VAL A 98 26.13 5.31 4.16
CA VAL A 98 24.73 5.73 4.22
C VAL A 98 24.03 4.91 5.28
N VAL A 99 23.49 5.59 6.30
CA VAL A 99 22.85 4.95 7.46
C VAL A 99 21.37 5.29 7.62
N GLY A 100 20.83 6.15 6.77
CA GLY A 100 19.40 6.47 6.77
C GLY A 100 19.01 7.25 5.53
N ARG A 101 17.71 7.27 5.24
CA ARG A 101 17.10 8.05 4.15
C ARG A 101 15.73 8.59 4.56
N ILE A 102 15.33 9.68 3.95
CA ILE A 102 13.98 10.25 4.05
C ILE A 102 13.72 11.14 2.82
N MET A 103 12.46 11.25 2.43
CA MET A 103 12.01 12.19 1.40
C MET A 103 11.02 13.17 2.01
N GLY A 104 11.21 14.47 1.75
CA GLY A 104 10.25 15.53 2.06
C GLY A 104 9.43 15.89 0.83
N ILE A 105 8.13 16.21 1.04
CA ILE A 105 7.19 16.55 -0.04
C ILE A 105 6.26 17.64 0.46
N ILE A 106 6.08 18.70 -0.32
CA ILE A 106 5.02 19.70 -0.13
C ILE A 106 4.15 19.67 -1.37
N HIS A 107 2.92 19.20 -1.21
CA HIS A 107 1.97 19.09 -2.29
C HIS A 107 1.11 20.36 -2.36
N HIS A 108 1.44 21.28 -3.27
CA HIS A 108 0.83 22.62 -3.34
C HIS A 108 -0.68 22.56 -3.56
N GLN A 109 -1.14 21.80 -4.55
CA GLN A 109 -2.56 21.71 -4.88
C GLN A 109 -3.36 21.10 -3.71
N TYR A 110 -2.86 20.00 -3.12
CA TYR A 110 -3.51 19.36 -1.98
C TYR A 110 -3.66 20.33 -0.80
N ASN A 111 -2.59 21.04 -0.44
CA ASN A 111 -2.61 22.03 0.64
C ASN A 111 -3.59 23.18 0.36
N THR A 112 -3.69 23.62 -0.90
CA THR A 112 -4.63 24.67 -1.31
C THR A 112 -6.07 24.19 -1.20
N ASP A 113 -6.39 23.02 -1.75
CA ASP A 113 -7.74 22.45 -1.78
C ASP A 113 -8.27 22.17 -0.38
N HIS A 114 -7.39 21.71 0.53
CA HIS A 114 -7.74 21.39 1.92
C HIS A 114 -7.51 22.54 2.90
N LYS A 115 -6.98 23.69 2.43
CA LYS A 115 -6.64 24.85 3.26
C LYS A 115 -5.68 24.49 4.40
N GLU A 116 -4.69 23.67 4.08
CA GLU A 116 -3.69 23.14 5.01
C GLU A 116 -2.31 23.72 4.71
N LYS A 117 -1.42 23.72 5.71
CA LYS A 117 -0.01 24.02 5.59
C LYS A 117 0.79 22.83 6.10
N LYS A 118 0.69 21.70 5.37
CA LYS A 118 1.32 20.44 5.76
C LYS A 118 2.46 20.08 4.80
N GLY A 119 3.64 19.84 5.38
CA GLY A 119 4.69 19.06 4.72
C GLY A 119 4.44 17.57 4.94
N ARG A 120 4.92 16.74 4.06
CA ARG A 120 4.88 15.28 4.18
C ARG A 120 6.29 14.74 4.24
N PHE A 121 6.50 13.63 4.97
CA PHE A 121 7.68 12.80 4.79
C PHE A 121 7.29 11.42 4.31
N ALA A 122 8.18 10.78 3.54
CA ALA A 122 8.03 9.41 3.04
C ALA A 122 9.39 8.72 2.99
N PHE A 123 9.40 7.40 2.75
CA PHE A 123 10.63 6.62 2.58
C PHE A 123 11.61 6.75 3.75
N PHE A 124 11.06 6.95 4.96
CA PHE A 124 11.86 6.99 6.19
C PHE A 124 12.41 5.61 6.50
N GLU A 125 13.74 5.48 6.44
CA GLU A 125 14.45 4.24 6.73
C GLU A 125 15.77 4.54 7.44
N THR A 126 15.99 3.85 8.54
CA THR A 126 17.25 3.86 9.29
C THR A 126 17.37 2.59 10.11
N TRP A 127 18.58 2.21 10.51
CA TRP A 127 18.76 1.23 11.58
C TRP A 127 18.18 1.78 12.90
N ASN A 128 18.16 0.95 13.95
CA ASN A 128 17.74 1.40 15.28
C ASN A 128 18.76 2.38 15.89
N ASP A 129 18.80 3.58 15.35
CA ASP A 129 19.73 4.65 15.71
C ASP A 129 18.99 5.98 15.91
N PRO A 130 18.70 6.35 17.18
CA PRO A 130 17.97 7.58 17.47
C PRO A 130 18.65 8.85 16.97
N GLN A 131 19.98 8.89 16.87
CA GLN A 131 20.70 10.07 16.38
C GLN A 131 20.47 10.26 14.88
N VAL A 132 20.48 9.15 14.11
CA VAL A 132 20.23 9.17 12.68
C VAL A 132 18.77 9.54 12.39
N ALA A 133 17.82 8.92 13.12
CA ALA A 133 16.40 9.23 12.99
C ALA A 133 16.13 10.71 13.26
N LYS A 134 16.63 11.22 14.39
CA LYS A 134 16.45 12.63 14.77
C LYS A 134 17.04 13.56 13.71
N ALA A 135 18.26 13.32 13.24
CA ALA A 135 18.89 14.18 12.25
C ALA A 135 18.12 14.24 10.92
N LEU A 136 17.53 13.12 10.47
CA LEU A 136 16.68 13.07 9.27
C LEU A 136 15.37 13.84 9.50
N LEU A 137 14.71 13.64 10.63
CA LEU A 137 13.44 14.29 10.96
C LEU A 137 13.62 15.80 11.15
N ASP A 138 14.64 16.23 11.92
CA ASP A 138 14.98 17.65 12.08
C ASP A 138 15.20 18.32 10.71
N ALA A 139 15.95 17.67 9.80
CA ALA A 139 16.21 18.24 8.48
C ALA A 139 14.94 18.39 7.64
N ILE A 140 13.98 17.46 7.72
CA ILE A 140 12.68 17.58 7.07
C ILE A 140 11.83 18.68 7.71
N GLU A 141 11.83 18.77 9.03
CA GLU A 141 11.09 19.80 9.75
C GLU A 141 11.62 21.20 9.43
N ASP A 142 12.95 21.40 9.39
CA ASP A 142 13.58 22.65 9.02
C ASP A 142 13.29 23.03 7.57
N TRP A 143 13.35 22.05 6.66
CA TRP A 143 12.99 22.26 5.26
C TRP A 143 11.52 22.67 5.11
N ALA A 144 10.61 21.97 5.80
CA ALA A 144 9.17 22.28 5.77
C ALA A 144 8.87 23.67 6.36
N ARG A 145 9.52 24.05 7.48
CA ARG A 145 9.42 25.41 8.05
C ARG A 145 9.89 26.48 7.08
N GLY A 146 11.01 26.23 6.41
CA GLY A 146 11.53 27.13 5.39
C GLY A 146 10.58 27.37 4.21
N HIS A 147 9.64 26.44 3.97
CA HIS A 147 8.57 26.57 2.98
C HIS A 147 7.23 27.04 3.58
N GLY A 148 7.20 27.49 4.83
CA GLY A 148 6.00 28.00 5.48
C GLY A 148 5.00 26.96 5.93
N MET A 149 5.42 25.72 6.10
CA MET A 149 4.55 24.65 6.63
C MET A 149 4.49 24.74 8.16
N GLU A 150 3.31 24.44 8.71
CA GLU A 150 3.02 24.47 10.15
C GLU A 150 3.01 23.09 10.79
N ARG A 151 2.92 22.05 9.97
CA ARG A 151 2.87 20.64 10.40
C ARG A 151 3.59 19.73 9.40
N VAL A 152 4.20 18.67 9.91
CA VAL A 152 4.76 17.58 9.09
C VAL A 152 4.01 16.30 9.43
N ILE A 153 3.60 15.55 8.39
CA ILE A 153 2.91 14.26 8.51
C ILE A 153 3.63 13.18 7.68
N GLY A 154 3.49 11.93 8.08
CA GLY A 154 4.04 10.80 7.30
C GLY A 154 4.15 9.50 8.10
N PRO A 155 4.64 8.43 7.43
CA PRO A 155 4.98 8.38 6.02
C PRO A 155 3.77 8.51 5.11
N LEU A 156 3.85 9.43 4.15
CA LEU A 156 2.87 9.64 3.09
C LEU A 156 3.58 10.31 1.92
N ALA A 157 3.63 9.65 0.76
CA ALA A 157 4.31 10.20 -0.40
C ALA A 157 3.41 11.19 -1.17
N PHE A 158 3.37 11.13 -2.50
CA PHE A 158 2.61 12.09 -3.30
C PHE A 158 1.11 11.96 -3.08
N SER A 159 0.60 10.74 -2.89
CA SER A 159 -0.83 10.50 -2.68
C SER A 159 -1.09 9.21 -1.88
N ASP A 160 -2.37 8.94 -1.62
CA ASP A 160 -2.88 7.70 -1.01
C ASP A 160 -2.59 6.43 -1.85
N LYS A 161 -2.18 6.59 -3.11
CA LYS A 161 -1.82 5.49 -4.02
C LYS A 161 -0.42 4.95 -3.76
N ASP A 162 0.40 5.69 -3.03
CA ASP A 162 1.74 5.31 -2.62
C ASP A 162 1.69 4.60 -1.25
N PRO A 163 2.74 3.84 -0.86
CA PRO A 163 2.82 3.28 0.48
C PRO A 163 2.71 4.34 1.56
N GLN A 164 1.79 4.15 2.51
CA GLN A 164 1.51 5.13 3.56
C GLN A 164 1.47 4.50 4.95
N GLY A 165 1.84 5.28 5.95
CA GLY A 165 1.94 4.88 7.35
C GLY A 165 3.10 3.93 7.63
N LEU A 166 3.48 3.81 8.90
CA LEU A 166 4.29 2.69 9.41
C LEU A 166 3.37 1.61 9.96
N LEU A 167 3.74 0.36 9.76
CA LEU A 167 3.11 -0.79 10.40
C LEU A 167 3.28 -0.65 11.92
N ILE A 168 2.18 -0.75 12.68
CA ILE A 168 2.16 -0.68 14.15
C ILE A 168 1.59 -1.94 14.79
N GLU A 169 0.84 -2.77 14.02
CA GLU A 169 0.32 -4.08 14.42
C GLU A 169 0.41 -5.05 13.24
N GLY A 170 0.70 -6.31 13.49
CA GLY A 170 0.79 -7.36 12.46
C GLY A 170 2.19 -7.48 11.83
N PHE A 171 3.25 -7.27 12.61
CA PHE A 171 4.64 -7.35 12.15
C PHE A 171 5.06 -8.75 11.66
N ASP A 172 4.37 -9.79 12.12
CA ASP A 172 4.62 -11.18 11.71
C ASP A 172 4.02 -11.54 10.36
N GLU A 173 3.24 -10.63 9.78
CA GLU A 173 2.53 -10.86 8.53
C GLU A 173 3.32 -10.36 7.31
N PRO A 174 3.31 -11.09 6.19
CA PRO A 174 4.03 -10.67 4.97
C PRO A 174 3.55 -9.30 4.45
N ALA A 175 4.48 -8.48 3.98
CA ALA A 175 4.13 -7.23 3.34
C ALA A 175 3.32 -7.46 2.05
N VAL A 176 2.32 -6.61 1.83
CA VAL A 176 1.49 -6.59 0.62
C VAL A 176 1.98 -5.48 -0.31
N ILE A 177 1.71 -5.59 -1.60
CA ILE A 177 2.04 -4.53 -2.56
C ILE A 177 1.47 -3.18 -2.09
N ALA A 178 2.21 -2.10 -2.35
CA ALA A 178 1.85 -0.74 -1.96
C ALA A 178 1.61 -0.53 -0.46
N SER A 179 2.21 -1.36 0.41
CA SER A 179 2.25 -1.15 1.85
C SER A 179 3.69 -1.12 2.37
N ASN A 180 3.92 -0.30 3.39
CA ASN A 180 5.21 -0.27 4.06
C ASN A 180 5.47 -1.56 4.84
N CYS A 181 6.74 -1.87 5.04
CA CYS A 181 7.19 -2.94 5.92
C CYS A 181 8.37 -2.40 6.71
N ASN A 182 8.17 -2.16 7.97
CA ASN A 182 9.14 -1.57 8.87
C ASN A 182 9.36 -2.45 10.09
N PHE A 183 10.44 -2.22 10.81
CA PHE A 183 10.64 -2.80 12.14
C PHE A 183 9.89 -2.00 13.21
N PRO A 184 9.52 -2.63 14.34
CA PRO A 184 8.83 -1.92 15.44
C PRO A 184 9.60 -0.69 15.95
N TYR A 185 10.93 -0.75 16.03
CA TYR A 185 11.75 0.36 16.50
C TYR A 185 11.59 1.65 15.68
N GLN A 186 11.18 1.55 14.41
CA GLN A 186 10.97 2.76 13.59
C GLN A 186 9.76 3.58 14.08
N VAL A 187 8.76 2.92 14.64
CA VAL A 187 7.64 3.57 15.35
C VAL A 187 8.15 4.29 16.59
N ASP A 188 8.92 3.59 17.41
CA ASP A 188 9.50 4.16 18.66
C ASP A 188 10.38 5.39 18.36
N LEU A 189 11.14 5.36 17.26
CA LEU A 189 11.98 6.48 16.85
C LEU A 189 11.17 7.74 16.52
N LEU A 190 10.04 7.60 15.81
CA LEU A 190 9.14 8.72 15.54
C LEU A 190 8.48 9.24 16.80
N GLU A 191 7.96 8.35 17.67
CA GLU A 191 7.29 8.74 18.92
C GLU A 191 8.24 9.46 19.88
N LYS A 192 9.48 8.97 20.02
CA LYS A 192 10.53 9.64 20.83
C LYS A 192 10.91 11.02 20.31
N ASP A 193 10.79 11.25 18.99
CA ASP A 193 11.00 12.58 18.39
C ASP A 193 9.75 13.48 18.46
N GLY A 194 8.69 13.06 19.13
CA GLY A 194 7.48 13.85 19.39
C GLY A 194 6.42 13.77 18.29
N TYR A 195 6.55 12.83 17.36
CA TYR A 195 5.46 12.52 16.43
C TYR A 195 4.37 11.72 17.14
N SER A 196 3.13 11.99 16.80
CA SER A 196 1.95 11.32 17.34
C SER A 196 1.01 10.89 16.23
N LYS A 197 -0.02 10.13 16.58
CA LYS A 197 -1.02 9.66 15.61
C LYS A 197 -1.66 10.84 14.86
N GLU A 198 -1.59 10.80 13.53
CA GLU A 198 -2.41 11.62 12.62
C GLU A 198 -3.60 10.80 12.10
N MET A 199 -3.35 9.59 11.60
CA MET A 199 -4.35 8.72 11.01
C MET A 199 -3.94 7.25 11.12
N ASP A 200 -4.87 6.37 11.48
CA ASP A 200 -4.68 4.94 11.39
C ASP A 200 -5.38 4.36 10.17
N LEU A 201 -4.72 3.37 9.59
CA LEU A 201 -5.21 2.56 8.48
C LEU A 201 -5.27 1.12 8.95
N VAL A 202 -6.37 0.44 8.72
CA VAL A 202 -6.57 -0.96 9.11
C VAL A 202 -6.64 -1.87 7.89
N VAL A 203 -6.18 -3.09 8.04
CA VAL A 203 -6.29 -4.12 7.01
C VAL A 203 -7.03 -5.32 7.58
N TYR A 204 -8.09 -5.72 6.89
CA TYR A 204 -8.87 -6.90 7.25
C TYR A 204 -8.37 -8.14 6.50
N GLN A 205 -8.28 -9.24 7.21
CA GLN A 205 -8.18 -10.56 6.60
C GLN A 205 -9.54 -11.27 6.71
N ILE A 206 -10.04 -11.81 5.60
CA ILE A 206 -11.31 -12.49 5.50
C ILE A 206 -11.07 -13.90 4.96
N LYS A 207 -11.51 -14.93 5.66
CA LYS A 207 -11.54 -16.28 5.13
C LYS A 207 -12.63 -16.39 4.07
N ILE A 208 -12.26 -16.80 2.85
CA ILE A 208 -13.23 -16.95 1.75
C ILE A 208 -14.12 -18.15 2.07
N PRO A 209 -15.43 -17.92 2.26
CA PRO A 209 -16.36 -19.02 2.52
C PRO A 209 -16.54 -19.89 1.27
N ASN A 210 -16.39 -21.20 1.42
CA ASN A 210 -16.64 -22.15 0.34
C ASN A 210 -17.40 -23.36 0.89
N PRO A 211 -18.69 -23.52 0.55
CA PRO A 211 -19.48 -22.71 -0.41
C PRO A 211 -19.80 -21.31 0.09
N ILE A 212 -20.16 -20.41 -0.82
CA ILE A 212 -20.69 -19.08 -0.47
C ILE A 212 -22.00 -19.27 0.29
N PRO A 213 -22.19 -18.65 1.47
CA PRO A 213 -23.40 -18.79 2.25
C PRO A 213 -24.66 -18.34 1.46
N GLU A 214 -25.74 -19.12 1.57
CA GLU A 214 -27.02 -18.88 0.85
C GLU A 214 -27.58 -17.48 1.10
N PHE A 215 -27.36 -16.94 2.30
CA PHE A 215 -27.75 -15.58 2.65
C PHE A 215 -27.19 -14.53 1.66
N TYR A 216 -25.90 -14.61 1.30
CA TYR A 216 -25.30 -13.67 0.35
C TYR A 216 -25.86 -13.84 -1.07
N LEU A 217 -26.15 -15.07 -1.48
CA LEU A 217 -26.76 -15.35 -2.78
C LEU A 217 -28.16 -14.75 -2.87
N LYS A 218 -28.97 -14.88 -1.81
CA LYS A 218 -30.31 -14.26 -1.73
C LYS A 218 -30.27 -12.73 -1.77
N ILE A 219 -29.30 -12.11 -1.07
CA ILE A 219 -29.15 -10.66 -1.14
C ILE A 219 -28.73 -10.23 -2.54
N GLN A 220 -27.79 -10.96 -3.18
CA GLN A 220 -27.36 -10.69 -4.56
C GLN A 220 -28.56 -10.77 -5.53
N GLU A 221 -29.36 -11.84 -5.48
CA GLU A 221 -30.56 -12.00 -6.31
C GLU A 221 -31.53 -10.83 -6.13
N ARG A 222 -31.75 -10.40 -4.88
CA ARG A 222 -32.57 -9.23 -4.59
C ARG A 222 -31.98 -7.96 -5.19
N ALA A 223 -30.66 -7.75 -5.02
CA ALA A 223 -29.98 -6.59 -5.58
C ALA A 223 -30.08 -6.54 -7.11
N ILE A 224 -29.90 -7.68 -7.79
CA ILE A 224 -30.04 -7.81 -9.24
C ILE A 224 -31.47 -7.45 -9.68
N ARG A 225 -32.50 -7.96 -8.99
CA ARG A 225 -33.90 -7.63 -9.32
C ARG A 225 -34.21 -6.15 -9.15
N LEU A 226 -33.72 -5.53 -8.08
CA LEU A 226 -33.91 -4.10 -7.82
C LEU A 226 -33.18 -3.21 -8.81
N ASN A 227 -32.13 -3.71 -9.44
CA ASN A 227 -31.28 -3.00 -10.38
C ASN A 227 -31.33 -3.68 -11.78
N ALA A 228 -32.50 -4.04 -12.26
CA ALA A 228 -32.69 -4.83 -13.51
C ALA A 228 -32.05 -4.20 -14.78
N GLY A 229 -31.74 -2.89 -14.75
CA GLY A 229 -31.05 -2.19 -15.84
C GLY A 229 -29.52 -2.18 -15.70
N LEU A 230 -28.95 -2.79 -14.64
CA LEU A 230 -27.52 -2.81 -14.38
C LEU A 230 -26.93 -4.19 -14.67
N GLN A 231 -25.69 -4.21 -15.14
CA GLN A 231 -24.95 -5.44 -15.45
C GLN A 231 -23.60 -5.47 -14.74
N VAL A 232 -23.23 -6.60 -14.14
CA VAL A 232 -21.89 -6.86 -13.66
C VAL A 232 -21.05 -7.46 -14.79
N LEU A 233 -20.06 -6.75 -15.24
CA LEU A 233 -19.11 -7.21 -16.24
C LEU A 233 -18.01 -8.03 -15.58
N GLU A 234 -17.73 -9.20 -16.17
CA GLU A 234 -16.66 -10.11 -15.80
C GLU A 234 -15.70 -10.30 -16.99
N PHE A 235 -14.41 -10.41 -16.71
CA PHE A 235 -13.39 -10.40 -17.74
C PHE A 235 -12.53 -11.65 -17.70
N THR A 236 -12.19 -12.17 -18.87
CA THR A 236 -11.26 -13.29 -19.06
C THR A 236 -9.97 -12.87 -19.78
N SER A 237 -9.95 -11.67 -20.35
CA SER A 237 -8.79 -11.12 -21.04
C SER A 237 -8.58 -9.65 -20.76
N ARG A 238 -7.30 -9.22 -20.67
CA ARG A 238 -6.92 -7.82 -20.48
C ARG A 238 -7.41 -6.91 -21.61
N ARG A 239 -7.50 -7.44 -22.84
CA ARG A 239 -7.99 -6.68 -23.99
C ARG A 239 -9.43 -6.17 -23.76
N LYS A 240 -10.28 -6.98 -23.10
CA LYS A 240 -11.66 -6.62 -22.80
C LYS A 240 -11.76 -5.60 -21.63
N VAL A 241 -10.75 -5.50 -20.79
CA VAL A 241 -10.69 -4.52 -19.69
C VAL A 241 -10.30 -3.12 -20.19
N LYS A 242 -9.45 -3.03 -21.21
CA LYS A 242 -8.89 -1.76 -21.69
C LYS A 242 -9.90 -0.62 -21.89
N PRO A 243 -11.10 -0.84 -22.50
CA PRO A 243 -12.07 0.23 -22.70
C PRO A 243 -12.61 0.84 -21.39
N TYR A 244 -12.49 0.13 -20.27
CA TYR A 244 -13.02 0.54 -18.97
C TYR A 244 -11.99 1.20 -18.07
N ILE A 245 -10.72 1.29 -18.46
CA ILE A 245 -9.65 1.83 -17.61
C ILE A 245 -9.94 3.28 -17.25
N HIS A 246 -10.08 4.16 -18.24
CA HIS A 246 -10.38 5.58 -18.00
C HIS A 246 -11.73 5.78 -17.28
N PRO A 247 -12.85 5.15 -17.70
CA PRO A 247 -14.10 5.25 -16.95
C PRO A 247 -14.01 4.83 -15.48
N VAL A 248 -13.25 3.76 -15.17
CA VAL A 248 -13.01 3.31 -13.79
C VAL A 248 -12.20 4.34 -13.00
N LEU A 249 -11.12 4.88 -13.57
CA LEU A 249 -10.28 5.87 -12.91
C LEU A 249 -10.98 7.23 -12.77
N HIS A 250 -11.83 7.62 -13.72
CA HIS A 250 -12.72 8.78 -13.57
C HIS A 250 -13.73 8.60 -12.42
N LEU A 251 -14.33 7.40 -12.29
CA LEU A 251 -15.20 7.10 -11.15
C LEU A 251 -14.42 7.19 -9.84
N LEU A 252 -13.20 6.66 -9.79
CA LEU A 252 -12.32 6.78 -8.63
C LEU A 252 -12.07 8.25 -8.28
N ASN A 253 -11.67 9.08 -9.25
CA ASN A 253 -11.44 10.50 -9.04
C ASN A 253 -12.65 11.23 -8.44
N ARG A 254 -13.88 10.87 -8.85
CA ARG A 254 -15.11 11.48 -8.33
C ARG A 254 -15.48 11.00 -6.92
N THR A 255 -15.09 9.78 -6.57
CA THR A 255 -15.55 9.12 -5.34
C THR A 255 -14.58 9.19 -4.18
N PHE A 256 -13.28 9.46 -4.44
CA PHE A 256 -12.21 9.44 -3.44
C PHE A 256 -11.84 10.82 -2.91
N THR A 257 -12.55 11.88 -3.29
CA THR A 257 -12.24 13.28 -2.91
C THR A 257 -12.12 13.49 -1.41
N GLU A 258 -12.85 12.72 -0.60
CA GLU A 258 -12.85 12.81 0.87
C GLU A 258 -11.83 11.84 1.52
N ILE A 259 -11.08 11.07 0.73
CA ILE A 259 -10.08 10.14 1.26
C ILE A 259 -8.81 10.90 1.64
N PHE A 260 -8.32 10.65 2.85
CA PHE A 260 -7.11 11.28 3.35
C PHE A 260 -5.91 11.02 2.43
N GLY A 261 -5.23 12.09 2.04
CA GLY A 261 -4.06 12.02 1.17
C GLY A 261 -4.37 11.82 -0.32
N PHE A 262 -5.63 11.64 -0.70
CA PHE A 262 -6.01 11.41 -2.09
C PHE A 262 -5.67 12.61 -3.00
N VAL A 263 -5.10 12.29 -4.15
CA VAL A 263 -4.84 13.24 -5.23
C VAL A 263 -5.43 12.67 -6.51
N PRO A 264 -6.33 13.38 -7.22
CA PRO A 264 -6.93 12.89 -8.45
C PRO A 264 -5.86 12.58 -9.52
N PHE A 265 -6.10 11.53 -10.30
CA PHE A 265 -5.30 11.24 -11.49
C PHE A 265 -5.59 12.24 -12.60
N SER A 266 -4.56 12.75 -13.25
CA SER A 266 -4.65 13.34 -14.58
C SER A 266 -4.81 12.24 -15.66
N GLU A 267 -5.29 12.59 -16.86
CA GLU A 267 -5.43 11.63 -17.97
C GLU A 267 -4.13 10.87 -18.27
N ALA A 268 -3.02 11.59 -18.25
CA ALA A 268 -1.72 10.99 -18.54
C ALA A 268 -1.25 10.05 -17.43
N GLU A 269 -1.58 10.33 -16.15
CA GLU A 269 -1.29 9.42 -15.04
C GLU A 269 -2.18 8.19 -15.07
N MET A 270 -3.42 8.28 -15.59
CA MET A 270 -4.30 7.13 -15.80
C MET A 270 -3.69 6.13 -16.77
N ASP A 271 -3.11 6.60 -17.88
CA ASP A 271 -2.42 5.75 -18.85
C ASP A 271 -1.17 5.09 -18.24
N ASP A 272 -0.36 5.87 -17.53
CA ASP A 272 0.85 5.38 -16.87
C ASP A 272 0.52 4.32 -15.80
N PHE A 273 -0.51 4.57 -14.98
CA PHE A 273 -0.99 3.63 -13.97
C PHE A 273 -1.49 2.33 -14.60
N ALA A 274 -2.29 2.43 -15.67
CA ALA A 274 -2.79 1.26 -16.38
C ALA A 274 -1.67 0.43 -17.00
N ASN A 275 -0.72 1.09 -17.67
CA ASN A 275 0.41 0.41 -18.31
C ASN A 275 1.31 -0.30 -17.28
N ARG A 276 1.47 0.30 -16.10
CA ARG A 276 2.31 -0.23 -15.01
C ARG A 276 1.69 -1.44 -14.31
N TYR A 277 0.38 -1.44 -14.05
CA TYR A 277 -0.23 -2.43 -13.16
C TYR A 277 -1.13 -3.46 -13.86
N LEU A 278 -1.72 -3.13 -15.02
CA LEU A 278 -2.68 -4.03 -15.69
C LEU A 278 -2.08 -5.41 -16.03
N PHE A 279 -0.78 -5.49 -16.31
CA PHE A 279 -0.13 -6.77 -16.63
C PHE A 279 0.03 -7.71 -15.43
N LEU A 280 -0.01 -7.18 -14.20
CA LEU A 280 0.02 -7.96 -12.96
C LEU A 280 -1.36 -8.51 -12.58
N ILE A 281 -2.43 -7.82 -12.98
CA ILE A 281 -3.80 -8.15 -12.59
C ILE A 281 -4.34 -9.30 -13.46
N ASN A 282 -4.91 -10.33 -12.81
CA ASN A 282 -5.72 -11.32 -13.49
C ASN A 282 -7.10 -10.71 -13.78
N PRO A 283 -7.55 -10.62 -15.04
CA PRO A 283 -8.83 -10.00 -15.40
C PRO A 283 -10.04 -10.60 -14.67
N ARG A 284 -9.97 -11.85 -14.24
CA ARG A 284 -11.04 -12.48 -13.45
C ARG A 284 -11.30 -11.83 -12.11
N PHE A 285 -10.34 -11.07 -11.58
CA PHE A 285 -10.46 -10.31 -10.34
C PHE A 285 -10.81 -8.84 -10.58
N ILE A 286 -11.41 -8.53 -11.72
CA ILE A 286 -11.99 -7.22 -12.03
C ILE A 286 -13.48 -7.41 -12.20
N LYS A 287 -14.29 -6.66 -11.44
CA LYS A 287 -15.74 -6.58 -11.57
C LYS A 287 -16.14 -5.14 -11.78
N ILE A 288 -16.96 -4.87 -12.78
CA ILE A 288 -17.42 -3.51 -13.11
C ILE A 288 -18.93 -3.58 -13.27
N VAL A 289 -19.67 -2.66 -12.63
CA VAL A 289 -21.11 -2.51 -12.84
C VAL A 289 -21.32 -1.38 -13.82
N VAL A 290 -22.12 -1.65 -14.84
CA VAL A 290 -22.51 -0.66 -15.86
C VAL A 290 -24.03 -0.57 -16.00
N ASN A 291 -24.50 0.57 -16.47
CA ASN A 291 -25.90 0.77 -16.88
C ASN A 291 -26.14 0.39 -18.36
N GLY A 292 -27.37 0.59 -18.85
CA GLY A 292 -27.75 0.31 -20.23
C GLY A 292 -27.03 1.15 -21.31
N GLN A 293 -26.39 2.26 -20.92
CA GLN A 293 -25.53 3.12 -21.74
C GLN A 293 -24.06 2.76 -21.65
N ASN A 294 -23.72 1.65 -20.96
CA ASN A 294 -22.35 1.19 -20.70
C ASN A 294 -21.51 2.16 -19.85
N GLU A 295 -22.16 3.02 -19.04
CA GLU A 295 -21.49 3.89 -18.08
C GLU A 295 -21.10 3.12 -16.83
N VAL A 296 -19.87 3.35 -16.32
CA VAL A 296 -19.35 2.68 -15.12
C VAL A 296 -19.91 3.34 -13.87
N LEU A 297 -20.62 2.53 -13.06
CA LEU A 297 -21.27 2.96 -11.82
C LEU A 297 -20.59 2.40 -10.57
N ALA A 298 -19.91 1.27 -10.69
CA ALA A 298 -19.15 0.69 -9.60
C ALA A 298 -18.05 -0.22 -10.15
N PHE A 299 -17.01 -0.43 -9.37
CA PHE A 299 -15.98 -1.42 -9.69
C PHE A 299 -15.32 -1.96 -8.42
N VAL A 300 -14.71 -3.14 -8.54
CA VAL A 300 -13.76 -3.70 -7.59
C VAL A 300 -12.65 -4.42 -8.34
N ILE A 301 -11.41 -4.19 -7.91
CA ILE A 301 -10.21 -4.78 -8.50
C ILE A 301 -9.43 -5.50 -7.42
N GLY A 302 -9.12 -6.78 -7.68
CA GLY A 302 -8.27 -7.59 -6.84
C GLY A 302 -7.05 -8.14 -7.58
N MET A 303 -6.06 -8.57 -6.82
CA MET A 303 -4.83 -9.18 -7.33
C MET A 303 -4.36 -10.29 -6.39
N GLY A 304 -3.93 -11.42 -6.93
CA GLY A 304 -3.27 -12.44 -6.11
C GLY A 304 -1.98 -11.89 -5.49
N HIS A 305 -1.70 -12.28 -4.24
CA HIS A 305 -0.49 -11.82 -3.55
C HIS A 305 0.78 -12.18 -4.32
N ILE A 306 1.67 -11.20 -4.54
CA ILE A 306 2.88 -11.31 -5.36
C ILE A 306 4.18 -11.26 -4.55
N GLY A 307 4.11 -11.06 -3.25
CA GLY A 307 5.26 -10.81 -2.38
C GLY A 307 6.35 -11.87 -2.49
N GLU A 308 6.00 -13.17 -2.40
CA GLU A 308 6.95 -14.26 -2.54
C GLU A 308 7.71 -14.23 -3.89
N GLY A 309 7.00 -13.87 -4.97
CA GLY A 309 7.60 -13.74 -6.30
C GLY A 309 8.63 -12.62 -6.36
N ILE A 310 8.31 -11.49 -5.75
CA ILE A 310 9.21 -10.32 -5.68
C ILE A 310 10.40 -10.62 -4.76
N GLN A 311 10.19 -11.23 -3.60
CA GLN A 311 11.26 -11.66 -2.69
C GLN A 311 12.26 -12.59 -3.40
N LYS A 312 11.74 -13.61 -4.09
CA LYS A 312 12.55 -14.57 -4.83
C LYS A 312 13.43 -13.91 -5.88
N THR A 313 12.96 -12.85 -6.51
CA THR A 313 13.67 -12.11 -7.55
C THR A 313 14.46 -10.93 -7.00
N LYS A 314 14.41 -10.68 -5.68
CA LYS A 314 15.02 -9.53 -5.01
C LYS A 314 14.68 -8.22 -5.71
N GLY A 315 13.38 -8.04 -6.08
CA GLY A 315 12.87 -6.84 -6.75
C GLY A 315 13.26 -6.68 -8.23
N LYS A 316 13.89 -7.68 -8.87
CA LYS A 316 14.31 -7.61 -10.28
C LYS A 316 13.28 -8.25 -11.20
N LEU A 317 12.78 -7.49 -12.20
CA LEU A 317 11.81 -8.01 -13.18
C LEU A 317 12.48 -8.83 -14.30
N PHE A 318 13.66 -8.44 -14.74
CA PHE A 318 14.34 -9.05 -15.88
C PHE A 318 15.59 -9.84 -15.46
N PRO A 319 15.97 -10.90 -16.18
CA PRO A 319 15.26 -11.45 -17.36
C PRO A 319 14.04 -12.32 -17.03
N PHE A 320 13.94 -12.95 -15.84
CA PHE A 320 12.91 -13.95 -15.53
C PHE A 320 12.00 -13.57 -14.35
N GLY A 321 12.23 -12.42 -13.73
CA GLY A 321 11.51 -12.01 -12.51
C GLY A 321 10.00 -11.92 -12.71
N ILE A 322 9.55 -11.39 -13.84
CA ILE A 322 8.12 -11.28 -14.16
C ILE A 322 7.40 -12.64 -14.11
N PHE A 323 8.03 -13.73 -14.58
CA PHE A 323 7.44 -15.07 -14.52
C PHE A 323 7.27 -15.56 -13.09
N HIS A 324 8.24 -15.27 -12.20
CA HIS A 324 8.16 -15.62 -10.78
C HIS A 324 7.03 -14.86 -10.10
N ILE A 325 6.88 -13.56 -10.39
CA ILE A 325 5.84 -12.70 -9.83
C ILE A 325 4.45 -13.17 -10.29
N LEU A 326 4.26 -13.39 -11.59
CA LEU A 326 2.96 -13.86 -12.13
C LEU A 326 2.61 -15.27 -11.63
N ARG A 327 3.62 -16.15 -11.47
CA ARG A 327 3.42 -17.47 -10.89
C ARG A 327 3.04 -17.38 -9.40
N SER A 328 3.65 -16.48 -8.64
CA SER A 328 3.29 -16.21 -7.24
C SER A 328 1.85 -15.73 -7.15
N ALA A 329 1.45 -14.70 -7.92
CA ALA A 329 0.07 -14.23 -7.98
C ALA A 329 -0.95 -15.34 -8.25
N LYS A 330 -0.62 -16.26 -9.18
CA LYS A 330 -1.48 -17.39 -9.52
C LYS A 330 -1.58 -18.41 -8.39
N LYS A 331 -0.43 -18.77 -7.77
CA LYS A 331 -0.34 -19.82 -6.74
C LYS A 331 -0.77 -19.39 -5.35
N SER A 332 -0.62 -18.11 -5.04
CA SER A 332 -0.99 -17.56 -3.73
C SER A 332 -2.42 -17.93 -3.37
N LYS A 333 -2.64 -18.27 -2.11
CA LYS A 333 -3.96 -18.50 -1.52
C LYS A 333 -4.68 -17.21 -1.14
N GLN A 334 -3.97 -16.09 -1.14
CA GLN A 334 -4.50 -14.77 -0.80
C GLN A 334 -4.86 -13.97 -2.06
N LEU A 335 -5.99 -13.28 -2.01
CA LEU A 335 -6.42 -12.26 -2.95
C LEU A 335 -6.44 -10.91 -2.23
N ASN A 336 -5.67 -9.95 -2.72
CA ASN A 336 -5.67 -8.58 -2.21
C ASN A 336 -6.72 -7.76 -2.98
N LEU A 337 -7.64 -7.11 -2.28
CA LEU A 337 -8.56 -6.14 -2.87
C LEU A 337 -7.84 -4.80 -2.93
N LEU A 338 -7.52 -4.33 -4.12
CA LEU A 338 -6.68 -3.15 -4.28
C LEU A 338 -7.47 -1.85 -4.32
N LEU A 339 -8.56 -1.84 -5.09
CA LEU A 339 -9.37 -0.64 -5.35
C LEU A 339 -10.83 -1.05 -5.52
N GLY A 340 -11.73 -0.23 -4.99
CA GLY A 340 -13.16 -0.38 -5.21
C GLY A 340 -13.88 0.94 -5.00
N ALA A 341 -14.86 1.22 -5.85
CA ALA A 341 -15.69 2.41 -5.69
C ALA A 341 -17.13 2.15 -6.19
N ILE A 342 -18.06 2.88 -5.61
CA ILE A 342 -19.46 2.92 -6.04
C ILE A 342 -19.84 4.40 -6.18
N ASP A 343 -20.43 4.73 -7.33
CA ASP A 343 -20.95 6.06 -7.60
C ASP A 343 -21.89 6.49 -6.45
N PRO A 344 -21.76 7.71 -5.90
CA PRO A 344 -22.53 8.18 -4.76
C PRO A 344 -24.05 7.97 -4.92
N ASP A 345 -24.59 8.15 -6.13
CA ASP A 345 -26.02 8.00 -6.42
C ASP A 345 -26.49 6.54 -6.37
N TYR A 346 -25.55 5.59 -6.38
CA TYR A 346 -25.82 4.14 -6.36
C TYR A 346 -25.41 3.47 -5.05
N ARG A 347 -24.91 4.20 -4.09
CA ARG A 347 -24.57 3.65 -2.76
C ARG A 347 -25.83 3.15 -2.04
N GLY A 348 -25.70 2.03 -1.33
CA GLY A 348 -26.79 1.40 -0.61
C GLY A 348 -27.82 0.67 -1.49
N LYS A 349 -27.60 0.58 -2.81
CA LYS A 349 -28.47 -0.15 -3.74
C LYS A 349 -28.03 -1.60 -3.99
N GLY A 350 -27.02 -2.11 -3.26
CA GLY A 350 -26.58 -3.50 -3.33
C GLY A 350 -25.55 -3.80 -4.43
N LEU A 351 -24.94 -2.78 -5.05
CA LEU A 351 -23.90 -2.97 -6.07
C LEU A 351 -22.65 -3.62 -5.48
N ASP A 352 -22.33 -3.32 -4.21
CA ASP A 352 -21.30 -3.95 -3.40
C ASP A 352 -21.48 -5.47 -3.34
N VAL A 353 -22.69 -5.94 -2.99
CA VAL A 353 -23.01 -7.37 -2.92
C VAL A 353 -22.99 -8.01 -4.31
N MET A 354 -23.51 -7.32 -5.34
CA MET A 354 -23.46 -7.82 -6.72
C MET A 354 -22.03 -8.10 -7.18
N MET A 355 -21.10 -7.19 -6.93
CA MET A 355 -19.69 -7.35 -7.26
C MET A 355 -18.97 -8.32 -6.32
N GLY A 356 -19.25 -8.23 -5.01
CA GLY A 356 -18.62 -9.04 -3.97
C GLY A 356 -18.84 -10.54 -4.16
N VAL A 357 -20.05 -10.97 -4.41
CA VAL A 357 -20.37 -12.40 -4.68
C VAL A 357 -19.64 -12.86 -5.95
N LYS A 358 -19.63 -12.05 -7.03
CA LYS A 358 -18.89 -12.37 -8.26
C LYS A 358 -17.38 -12.41 -8.05
N MET A 359 -16.86 -11.61 -7.13
CA MET A 359 -15.45 -11.66 -6.73
C MET A 359 -15.15 -12.96 -5.97
N LEU A 360 -16.00 -13.34 -5.00
CA LEU A 360 -15.87 -14.59 -4.25
C LEU A 360 -15.93 -15.81 -5.17
N GLU A 361 -16.90 -15.87 -6.10
CA GLU A 361 -16.99 -16.94 -7.11
C GLU A 361 -15.67 -17.07 -7.89
N SER A 362 -15.12 -15.95 -8.36
CA SER A 362 -13.87 -15.94 -9.09
C SER A 362 -12.67 -16.33 -8.22
N ALA A 363 -12.65 -15.89 -6.96
CA ALA A 363 -11.60 -16.22 -6.00
C ALA A 363 -11.59 -17.72 -5.70
N ILE A 364 -12.74 -18.32 -5.42
CA ILE A 364 -12.91 -19.77 -5.20
C ILE A 364 -12.46 -20.56 -6.45
N ALA A 365 -12.94 -20.17 -7.63
CA ALA A 365 -12.57 -20.83 -8.89
C ALA A 365 -11.05 -20.74 -9.20
N GLN A 366 -10.35 -19.73 -8.67
CA GLN A 366 -8.90 -19.58 -8.79
C GLN A 366 -8.13 -20.12 -7.56
N GLY A 367 -8.81 -20.85 -6.66
CA GLY A 367 -8.22 -21.52 -5.50
C GLY A 367 -7.70 -20.56 -4.42
N LYS A 368 -8.28 -19.37 -4.30
CA LYS A 368 -8.01 -18.43 -3.22
C LYS A 368 -8.74 -18.86 -1.95
N MET A 369 -8.16 -18.62 -0.80
CA MET A 369 -8.68 -19.01 0.51
C MET A 369 -8.89 -17.83 1.45
N THR A 370 -8.16 -16.73 1.23
CA THR A 370 -8.25 -15.50 2.03
C THR A 370 -8.35 -14.28 1.14
N LEU A 371 -9.05 -13.27 1.64
CA LEU A 371 -9.05 -11.90 1.12
C LEU A 371 -8.26 -11.00 2.07
N ASP A 372 -7.48 -10.11 1.53
CA ASP A 372 -6.88 -8.96 2.19
C ASP A 372 -7.60 -7.71 1.68
N SER A 373 -8.13 -6.87 2.58
CA SER A 373 -8.90 -5.69 2.19
C SER A 373 -8.04 -4.56 1.62
N HIS A 374 -6.71 -4.68 1.74
CA HIS A 374 -5.81 -3.54 1.61
C HIS A 374 -6.09 -2.47 2.68
N LEU A 375 -5.45 -1.30 2.56
CA LEU A 375 -5.53 -0.24 3.57
C LEU A 375 -6.91 0.43 3.58
N GLU A 376 -7.58 0.41 4.73
CA GLU A 376 -8.86 1.07 4.96
C GLU A 376 -8.71 2.14 6.04
N LEU A 377 -9.22 3.33 5.80
CA LEU A 377 -9.19 4.41 6.80
C LEU A 377 -9.99 4.02 8.04
N GLU A 378 -9.43 4.23 9.23
CA GLU A 378 -10.08 3.83 10.49
C GLU A 378 -11.48 4.43 10.69
N TYR A 379 -11.73 5.62 10.15
CA TYR A 379 -13.03 6.29 10.23
C TYR A 379 -14.02 5.87 9.12
N ASN A 380 -13.60 5.07 8.15
CA ASN A 380 -14.51 4.56 7.11
C ASN A 380 -15.38 3.42 7.65
N THR A 381 -16.24 3.75 8.62
CA THR A 381 -17.05 2.79 9.37
C THR A 381 -17.97 1.95 8.47
N LYS A 382 -18.38 2.48 7.30
CA LYS A 382 -19.22 1.75 6.35
C LYS A 382 -18.49 0.56 5.75
N VAL A 383 -17.32 0.79 5.15
CA VAL A 383 -16.50 -0.27 4.54
C VAL A 383 -16.04 -1.26 5.61
N ARG A 384 -15.58 -0.76 6.77
CA ARG A 384 -15.19 -1.61 7.89
C ARG A 384 -16.31 -2.54 8.34
N SER A 385 -17.53 -2.00 8.51
CA SER A 385 -18.70 -2.82 8.87
C SER A 385 -19.04 -3.89 7.82
N GLU A 386 -18.78 -3.64 6.54
CA GLU A 386 -18.94 -4.64 5.48
C GLU A 386 -17.91 -5.76 5.61
N MET A 387 -16.64 -5.41 5.87
CA MET A 387 -15.57 -6.40 6.09
C MET A 387 -15.85 -7.27 7.33
N GLU A 388 -16.30 -6.65 8.44
CA GLU A 388 -16.66 -7.34 9.68
C GLU A 388 -17.87 -8.28 9.50
N LYS A 389 -18.89 -7.88 8.74
CA LYS A 389 -20.04 -8.76 8.39
C LYS A 389 -19.62 -9.98 7.57
N LEU A 390 -18.56 -9.86 6.77
CA LEU A 390 -17.96 -10.98 6.04
C LEU A 390 -17.09 -11.88 6.91
N GLY A 391 -17.00 -11.62 8.22
CA GLY A 391 -16.14 -12.34 9.16
C GLY A 391 -14.68 -11.90 9.07
N GLY A 392 -14.44 -10.68 8.63
CA GLY A 392 -13.10 -10.10 8.58
C GLY A 392 -12.60 -9.69 9.95
N GLU A 393 -11.33 -9.96 10.20
CA GLU A 393 -10.62 -9.54 11.39
C GLU A 393 -9.50 -8.57 10.99
N VAL A 394 -9.32 -7.50 11.78
CA VAL A 394 -8.18 -6.60 11.58
C VAL A 394 -6.91 -7.36 11.95
N TYR A 395 -6.01 -7.55 11.00
CA TYR A 395 -4.79 -8.30 11.22
C TYR A 395 -3.52 -7.45 11.02
N LYS A 396 -3.66 -6.27 10.42
CA LYS A 396 -2.60 -5.25 10.34
C LYS A 396 -3.16 -3.87 10.59
N ARG A 397 -2.34 -3.03 11.20
CA ARG A 397 -2.62 -1.60 11.36
C ARG A 397 -1.41 -0.78 10.98
N PHE A 398 -1.64 0.27 10.22
CA PHE A 398 -0.62 1.24 9.86
C PHE A 398 -0.99 2.59 10.45
N ARG A 399 0.02 3.40 10.77
CA ARG A 399 -0.17 4.74 11.30
C ARG A 399 0.60 5.76 10.49
N ILE A 400 -0.11 6.79 10.05
CA ILE A 400 0.48 8.04 9.62
C ILE A 400 0.66 8.89 10.87
N PHE A 401 1.86 9.38 11.08
CA PHE A 401 2.24 10.20 12.21
C PHE A 401 2.21 11.67 11.83
N GLY A 402 2.09 12.56 12.82
CA GLY A 402 2.13 14.00 12.61
C GLY A 402 2.79 14.73 13.78
N LYS A 403 3.46 15.85 13.46
CA LYS A 403 4.11 16.73 14.43
C LYS A 403 3.88 18.18 14.02
N ASN A 404 3.43 19.01 14.95
CA ASN A 404 3.35 20.45 14.74
C ASN A 404 4.76 21.03 14.75
N LEU A 405 5.04 21.88 13.78
CA LEU A 405 6.28 22.63 13.73
C LEU A 405 6.12 23.83 14.67
N LYS A 406 6.92 23.87 15.75
CA LYS A 406 6.96 25.06 16.61
C LYS A 406 7.61 26.20 15.85
N GLU A 407 7.14 27.41 16.07
CA GLU A 407 7.78 28.64 15.62
C GLU A 407 9.20 28.76 16.15
#